data_391ba2566d44329b739256053243a4d5
#
_entry.id   391ba2566d44329b739256053243a4d5
#
_cell.length_a   1.000
_cell.length_b   1.000
_cell.length_c   1.000
_cell.angle_alpha   90.00
_cell.angle_beta   90.00
_cell.angle_gamma   90.00
#
_symmetry.space_group_name_H-M   'P 1'
#
loop_
_entity.id
_entity.type
_entity.pdbx_description
1 polymer ?
#
loop_
_entity_poly.entity_id
_entity_poly.type
_entity_poly.pdbx_seq_one_letter_code
_entity_poly.pdbx_strand_id
1 'polypeptide(L)'
;SDNIGFIYAYDINLDKIIWAKNNNIPFRSNLKLSLNFLTPANQNNDLYFFNKKNGKLIKLIPSEETVINNNFENKISLSNDEVFFLNTYGSLYSIDNKSFNLKWFINLNKTLEKNLSNLFYGSDVVFYNNKILLSSNENFYVINSKNGSVLYKKNFSSYFNPIINNNFVFLLTKNNLLVALNLRDGEIIYSL
;
A
#
# COMPACT_ATOMS: atom_id res chain seq x y z
N SER A 1 0.29 12.29 -10.61
CA SER A 1 0.07 11.33 -11.74
C SER A 1 -1.33 11.48 -12.28
N ASP A 2 -1.53 11.01 -13.47
CA ASP A 2 -2.82 11.01 -14.13
C ASP A 2 -3.25 9.61 -14.61
N ASN A 3 -4.46 9.54 -15.17
CA ASN A 3 -5.08 8.30 -15.64
C ASN A 3 -4.66 7.84 -17.05
N ILE A 4 -3.71 8.53 -17.67
CA ILE A 4 -3.12 8.17 -18.97
C ILE A 4 -1.63 7.82 -18.88
N GLY A 5 -1.10 7.72 -17.65
CA GLY A 5 0.25 7.23 -17.39
C GLY A 5 1.32 8.30 -17.25
N PHE A 6 0.95 9.57 -17.17
CA PHE A 6 1.93 10.61 -16.83
C PHE A 6 2.15 10.73 -15.33
N ILE A 7 3.38 11.06 -14.99
CA ILE A 7 3.80 11.48 -13.66
C ILE A 7 4.57 12.80 -13.78
N TYR A 8 4.30 13.74 -12.88
CA TYR A 8 4.82 15.10 -12.94
C TYR A 8 5.47 15.49 -11.64
N ALA A 9 6.51 16.30 -11.72
CA ALA A 9 6.96 17.16 -10.63
C ALA A 9 6.63 18.61 -10.98
N TYR A 10 5.96 19.29 -10.06
CA TYR A 10 5.48 20.65 -10.25
C TYR A 10 6.02 21.54 -9.12
N ASP A 11 6.59 22.68 -9.51
CA ASP A 11 7.04 23.70 -8.57
C ASP A 11 5.89 24.68 -8.32
N ILE A 12 5.34 24.66 -7.12
CA ILE A 12 4.20 25.49 -6.74
C ILE A 12 4.57 26.97 -6.57
N ASN A 13 5.85 27.30 -6.32
CA ASN A 13 6.30 28.68 -6.17
C ASN A 13 6.56 29.35 -7.51
N LEU A 14 7.09 28.58 -8.46
CA LEU A 14 7.41 29.05 -9.81
C LEU A 14 6.31 28.77 -10.83
N ASP A 15 5.22 28.14 -10.41
CA ASP A 15 4.06 27.77 -11.23
C ASP A 15 4.44 27.04 -12.52
N LYS A 16 5.34 26.06 -12.42
CA LYS A 16 5.86 25.34 -13.59
C LYS A 16 6.12 23.86 -13.36
N ILE A 17 6.01 23.09 -14.43
CA ILE A 17 6.42 21.68 -14.46
C ILE A 17 7.96 21.63 -14.48
N ILE A 18 8.56 20.97 -13.48
CA ILE A 18 10.01 20.71 -13.41
C ILE A 18 10.36 19.57 -14.37
N TRP A 19 9.60 18.50 -14.33
CA TRP A 19 9.71 17.38 -15.24
C TRP A 19 8.37 16.63 -15.36
N ALA A 20 8.20 15.94 -16.50
CA ALA A 20 7.09 15.05 -16.77
C ALA A 20 7.60 13.76 -17.41
N LYS A 21 7.00 12.64 -17.10
CA LYS A 21 7.29 11.32 -17.69
C LYS A 21 5.99 10.61 -18.03
N ASN A 22 5.93 10.02 -19.22
CA ASN A 22 4.84 9.16 -19.63
C ASN A 22 5.31 7.70 -19.62
N ASN A 23 4.57 6.83 -18.95
CA ASN A 23 4.81 5.39 -18.91
C ASN A 23 3.79 4.59 -19.70
N ASN A 24 2.88 5.27 -20.44
CA ASN A 24 1.84 4.68 -21.30
C ASN A 24 0.84 3.75 -20.58
N ILE A 25 0.99 3.55 -19.28
CA ILE A 25 0.13 2.72 -18.45
C ILE A 25 -0.30 3.57 -17.24
N PRO A 26 -1.61 3.69 -16.98
CA PRO A 26 -2.12 4.48 -15.87
C PRO A 26 -1.53 4.06 -14.53
N PHE A 27 -1.15 5.03 -13.71
CA PHE A 27 -0.82 4.77 -12.31
C PHE A 27 -2.09 4.64 -11.49
N ARG A 28 -2.17 3.57 -10.70
CA ARG A 28 -3.32 3.22 -9.85
C ARG A 28 -2.86 2.93 -8.43
N SER A 29 -2.19 3.90 -7.83
CA SER A 29 -1.80 3.88 -6.42
C SER A 29 -1.70 5.29 -5.87
N ASN A 30 -1.68 5.40 -4.54
CA ASN A 30 -1.15 6.59 -3.91
C ASN A 30 0.33 6.77 -4.25
N LEU A 31 0.77 8.00 -4.41
CA LEU A 31 2.18 8.34 -4.60
C LEU A 31 2.88 8.42 -3.23
N LYS A 32 4.03 7.79 -3.11
CA LYS A 32 4.87 7.92 -1.92
C LYS A 32 6.21 8.53 -2.29
N LEU A 33 6.68 9.44 -1.44
CA LEU A 33 7.92 10.17 -1.62
C LEU A 33 8.89 9.83 -0.50
N SER A 34 10.08 9.37 -0.86
CA SER A 34 11.22 9.20 0.04
C SER A 34 12.23 10.33 -0.11
N LEU A 35 13.36 10.26 0.60
CA LEU A 35 14.44 11.23 0.45
C LEU A 35 14.99 11.28 -0.99
N ASN A 36 15.05 10.14 -1.68
CA ASN A 36 15.75 10.02 -2.96
C ASN A 36 14.86 9.67 -4.14
N PHE A 37 13.71 9.06 -3.90
CA PHE A 37 12.83 8.56 -4.95
C PHE A 37 11.36 8.86 -4.68
N LEU A 38 10.60 8.75 -5.73
CA LEU A 38 9.16 8.74 -5.79
C LEU A 38 8.73 7.34 -6.23
N THR A 39 7.74 6.75 -5.57
CA THR A 39 7.23 5.42 -5.90
C THR A 39 5.72 5.41 -6.10
N PRO A 40 5.25 5.19 -7.33
CA PRO A 40 3.90 4.80 -7.68
C PRO A 40 3.83 3.33 -8.11
N ALA A 41 2.61 2.78 -8.19
CA ALA A 41 2.33 1.55 -8.91
C ALA A 41 1.31 1.79 -10.03
N ASN A 42 1.46 1.07 -11.15
CA ASN A 42 0.55 1.16 -12.29
C ASN A 42 -0.64 0.19 -12.14
N GLN A 43 -1.58 0.24 -13.09
CA GLN A 43 -2.75 -0.64 -13.09
C GLN A 43 -2.41 -2.12 -13.34
N ASN A 44 -1.21 -2.44 -13.84
CA ASN A 44 -0.74 -3.81 -14.05
C ASN A 44 -0.05 -4.40 -12.82
N ASN A 45 -0.10 -3.71 -11.68
CA ASN A 45 0.59 -4.07 -10.44
C ASN A 45 2.12 -3.97 -10.50
N ASP A 46 2.67 -3.18 -11.39
CA ASP A 46 4.11 -2.91 -11.41
C ASP A 46 4.43 -1.74 -10.49
N LEU A 47 5.45 -1.91 -9.65
CA LEU A 47 5.97 -0.89 -8.76
C LEU A 47 7.16 -0.18 -9.38
N TYR A 48 7.08 1.14 -9.46
CA TYR A 48 8.12 2.00 -10.04
C TYR A 48 8.86 2.77 -8.97
N PHE A 49 10.14 3.04 -9.25
CA PHE A 49 10.97 3.94 -8.48
C PHE A 49 11.58 4.97 -9.41
N PHE A 50 11.23 6.23 -9.22
CA PHE A 50 11.75 7.35 -10.01
C PHE A 50 12.62 8.25 -9.16
N ASN A 51 13.70 8.75 -9.73
CA ASN A 51 14.47 9.83 -9.11
C ASN A 51 13.59 11.09 -8.99
N LYS A 52 13.37 11.57 -7.78
CA LYS A 52 12.45 12.67 -7.53
C LYS A 52 12.89 14.00 -8.15
N LYS A 53 14.20 14.19 -8.42
CA LYS A 53 14.73 15.46 -8.96
C LYS A 53 14.51 15.60 -10.47
N ASN A 54 14.59 14.48 -11.22
CA ASN A 54 14.61 14.52 -12.69
C ASN A 54 13.64 13.52 -13.35
N GLY A 55 12.88 12.75 -12.58
CA GLY A 55 11.94 11.77 -13.09
C GLY A 55 12.57 10.57 -13.80
N LYS A 56 13.91 10.37 -13.72
CA LYS A 56 14.55 9.20 -14.31
C LYS A 56 14.13 7.93 -13.58
N LEU A 57 13.73 6.91 -14.33
CA LEU A 57 13.44 5.59 -13.77
C LEU A 57 14.72 4.99 -13.15
N ILE A 58 14.63 4.62 -11.87
CA ILE A 58 15.70 3.96 -11.12
C ILE A 58 15.51 2.45 -11.21
N LYS A 59 14.28 1.98 -10.92
CA LYS A 59 13.94 0.57 -10.86
C LYS A 59 12.47 0.36 -11.18
N LEU A 60 12.18 -0.76 -11.83
CA LEU A 60 10.85 -1.33 -12.01
C LEU A 60 10.83 -2.71 -11.34
N ILE A 61 9.82 -2.96 -10.52
CA ILE A 61 9.58 -4.26 -9.91
C ILE A 61 8.22 -4.73 -10.40
N PRO A 62 8.18 -5.71 -11.31
CA PRO A 62 6.92 -6.31 -11.74
C PRO A 62 6.36 -7.19 -10.63
N SER A 63 5.04 -7.27 -10.55
CA SER A 63 4.35 -8.24 -9.70
C SER A 63 3.35 -9.05 -10.53
N GLU A 64 2.34 -9.65 -9.90
CA GLU A 64 1.34 -10.40 -10.64
C GLU A 64 0.56 -9.48 -11.58
N GLU A 65 0.62 -9.74 -12.86
CA GLU A 65 -0.13 -8.99 -13.87
C GLU A 65 -1.64 -9.11 -13.66
N THR A 66 -2.33 -7.99 -13.80
CA THR A 66 -3.78 -7.97 -13.90
C THR A 66 -4.20 -7.49 -15.27
N VAL A 67 -5.11 -8.23 -15.88
CA VAL A 67 -5.73 -7.85 -17.17
C VAL A 67 -6.93 -6.90 -16.94
N ILE A 68 -7.11 -6.40 -15.72
CA ILE A 68 -8.37 -5.82 -15.31
C ILE A 68 -8.28 -4.31 -15.32
N ASN A 69 -9.04 -3.72 -16.22
CA ASN A 69 -9.34 -2.30 -16.27
C ASN A 69 -10.42 -1.98 -15.20
N ASN A 70 -10.03 -1.78 -13.95
CA ASN A 70 -10.96 -1.56 -12.84
C ASN A 70 -10.54 -0.41 -11.94
N ASN A 71 -11.42 -0.08 -10.99
CA ASN A 71 -11.19 0.97 -9.99
C ASN A 71 -10.38 0.49 -8.76
N PHE A 72 -9.76 -0.70 -8.81
CA PHE A 72 -8.92 -1.17 -7.73
C PHE A 72 -7.59 -0.44 -7.73
N GLU A 73 -7.14 -0.07 -6.56
CA GLU A 73 -5.92 0.67 -6.36
C GLU A 73 -4.90 -0.16 -5.61
N ASN A 74 -3.69 -0.11 -6.10
CA ASN A 74 -2.51 -0.55 -5.35
C ASN A 74 -2.27 0.36 -4.17
N LYS A 75 -1.77 -0.18 -3.06
CA LYS A 75 -1.49 0.59 -1.85
C LYS A 75 -0.01 0.52 -1.51
N ILE A 76 0.57 1.66 -1.17
CA ILE A 76 1.99 1.78 -0.87
C ILE A 76 2.17 2.48 0.47
N SER A 77 3.08 1.97 1.29
CA SER A 77 3.55 2.63 2.52
C SER A 77 5.06 2.63 2.57
N LEU A 78 5.64 3.56 3.29
CA LEU A 78 7.07 3.70 3.47
C LEU A 78 7.45 3.65 4.94
N SER A 79 8.57 3.00 5.21
CA SER A 79 9.38 3.21 6.41
C SER A 79 10.70 3.90 6.05
N ASN A 80 11.60 4.04 7.01
CA ASN A 80 12.93 4.58 6.74
C ASN A 80 13.76 3.69 5.81
N ASP A 81 13.57 2.36 5.88
CA ASP A 81 14.40 1.38 5.19
C ASP A 81 13.64 0.50 4.19
N GLU A 82 12.31 0.59 4.16
CA GLU A 82 11.48 -0.35 3.38
C GLU A 82 10.33 0.36 2.69
N VAL A 83 9.95 -0.20 1.54
CA VAL A 83 8.71 0.09 0.83
C VAL A 83 7.78 -1.10 0.99
N PHE A 84 6.59 -0.87 1.49
CA PHE A 84 5.52 -1.88 1.59
C PHE A 84 4.53 -1.65 0.46
N PHE A 85 4.38 -2.67 -0.38
CA PHE A 85 3.54 -2.61 -1.58
C PHE A 85 2.48 -3.71 -1.52
N LEU A 86 1.22 -3.30 -1.48
CA LEU A 86 0.07 -4.19 -1.55
C LEU A 86 -0.58 -4.06 -2.93
N ASN A 87 -0.57 -5.15 -3.68
CA ASN A 87 -1.18 -5.18 -5.01
C ASN A 87 -2.67 -5.56 -4.96
N THR A 88 -3.34 -5.49 -6.11
CA THR A 88 -4.78 -5.76 -6.24
C THR A 88 -5.17 -7.22 -6.10
N TYR A 89 -4.21 -8.15 -6.01
CA TYR A 89 -4.44 -9.56 -5.67
C TYR A 89 -4.25 -9.88 -4.19
N GLY A 90 -3.90 -8.89 -3.36
CA GLY A 90 -3.66 -9.07 -1.94
C GLY A 90 -2.26 -9.58 -1.61
N SER A 91 -1.34 -9.52 -2.55
CA SER A 91 0.08 -9.77 -2.31
C SER A 91 0.73 -8.52 -1.71
N LEU A 92 1.24 -8.66 -0.50
CA LEU A 92 1.98 -7.63 0.22
C LEU A 92 3.47 -7.94 0.16
N TYR A 93 4.23 -7.01 -0.37
CA TYR A 93 5.69 -7.09 -0.54
C TYR A 93 6.37 -6.11 0.41
N SER A 94 7.52 -6.51 0.96
CA SER A 94 8.49 -5.62 1.57
C SER A 94 9.74 -5.56 0.70
N ILE A 95 10.13 -4.35 0.33
CA ILE A 95 11.22 -4.07 -0.58
C ILE A 95 12.21 -3.14 0.13
N ASP A 96 13.47 -3.50 0.14
CA ASP A 96 14.54 -2.66 0.67
C ASP A 96 14.66 -1.37 -0.15
N ASN A 97 14.62 -0.21 0.50
CA ASN A 97 14.55 1.08 -0.20
C ASN A 97 15.90 1.58 -0.76
N LYS A 98 17.01 0.87 -0.48
CA LYS A 98 18.36 1.19 -0.99
C LYS A 98 18.76 0.28 -2.13
N SER A 99 18.62 -1.03 -1.94
CA SER A 99 18.98 -2.05 -2.94
C SER A 99 17.82 -2.36 -3.91
N PHE A 100 16.59 -2.00 -3.58
CA PHE A 100 15.36 -2.36 -4.30
C PHE A 100 15.16 -3.87 -4.43
N ASN A 101 15.72 -4.66 -3.50
CA ASN A 101 15.53 -6.10 -3.45
C ASN A 101 14.32 -6.46 -2.59
N LEU A 102 13.64 -7.52 -3.00
CA LEU A 102 12.56 -8.11 -2.20
C LEU A 102 13.15 -8.69 -0.90
N LYS A 103 12.57 -8.30 0.23
CA LYS A 103 12.92 -8.84 1.56
C LYS A 103 12.01 -10.01 1.93
N TRP A 104 10.73 -9.82 1.78
CA TRP A 104 9.71 -10.84 1.98
C TRP A 104 8.43 -10.48 1.23
N PHE A 105 7.57 -11.47 1.00
CA PHE A 105 6.21 -11.26 0.57
C PHE A 105 5.25 -12.24 1.22
N ILE A 106 3.97 -11.85 1.33
CA ILE A 106 2.86 -12.69 1.75
C ILE A 106 1.65 -12.41 0.87
N ASN A 107 0.84 -13.42 0.63
CA ASN A 107 -0.46 -13.24 0.00
C ASN A 107 -1.55 -13.31 1.07
N LEU A 108 -2.35 -12.25 1.20
CA LEU A 108 -3.45 -12.13 2.16
C LEU A 108 -4.78 -12.63 1.59
N ASN A 109 -4.81 -12.91 0.29
CA ASN A 109 -5.98 -13.46 -0.37
C ASN A 109 -6.01 -14.98 -0.17
N LYS A 110 -7.10 -15.50 0.35
CA LYS A 110 -7.25 -16.93 0.62
C LYS A 110 -7.53 -17.77 -0.64
N THR A 111 -7.89 -17.15 -1.74
CA THR A 111 -8.26 -17.85 -2.96
C THR A 111 -7.07 -17.94 -3.90
N LEU A 112 -6.69 -19.17 -4.25
CA LEU A 112 -5.63 -19.45 -5.23
C LEU A 112 -6.07 -19.14 -6.68
N GLU A 113 -7.36 -18.97 -6.91
CA GLU A 113 -7.92 -18.67 -8.22
C GLU A 113 -7.84 -17.17 -8.50
N LYS A 114 -7.12 -16.82 -9.55
CA LYS A 114 -6.99 -15.44 -10.04
C LYS A 114 -8.22 -15.02 -10.87
N ASN A 115 -9.39 -15.07 -10.28
CA ASN A 115 -10.62 -14.64 -10.92
C ASN A 115 -10.91 -13.15 -10.59
N LEU A 116 -11.59 -12.46 -11.49
CA LEU A 116 -12.07 -11.07 -11.32
C LEU A 116 -12.85 -10.84 -10.03
N SER A 117 -13.58 -11.87 -9.56
CA SER A 117 -14.35 -11.83 -8.33
C SER A 117 -13.51 -11.89 -7.05
N ASN A 118 -12.21 -12.20 -7.18
CA ASN A 118 -11.29 -12.44 -6.06
C ASN A 118 -10.28 -11.32 -5.86
N LEU A 119 -10.54 -10.14 -6.41
CA LEU A 119 -9.69 -8.98 -6.19
C LEU A 119 -9.72 -8.52 -4.73
N PHE A 120 -8.59 -8.06 -4.27
CA PHE A 120 -8.38 -7.68 -2.89
C PHE A 120 -8.79 -6.22 -2.66
N TYR A 121 -9.89 -6.01 -1.97
CA TYR A 121 -10.31 -4.70 -1.47
C TYR A 121 -9.62 -4.42 -0.14
N GLY A 122 -8.48 -3.75 -0.19
CA GLY A 122 -7.75 -3.36 1.01
C GLY A 122 -7.95 -1.89 1.36
N SER A 123 -7.87 -1.56 2.66
CA SER A 123 -7.58 -0.20 3.10
C SER A 123 -6.16 0.19 2.68
N ASP A 124 -5.78 1.44 2.88
CA ASP A 124 -4.37 1.81 2.77
C ASP A 124 -3.51 0.99 3.74
N VAL A 125 -2.27 0.78 3.34
CA VAL A 125 -1.25 0.15 4.17
C VAL A 125 -0.67 1.21 5.10
N VAL A 126 -0.77 1.01 6.40
CA VAL A 126 -0.23 1.92 7.41
C VAL A 126 0.95 1.26 8.11
N PHE A 127 2.13 1.88 8.04
CA PHE A 127 3.31 1.47 8.79
C PHE A 127 3.42 2.28 10.09
N TYR A 128 3.57 1.58 11.22
CA TYR A 128 3.78 2.19 12.53
C TYR A 128 4.53 1.24 13.47
N ASN A 129 5.62 1.70 14.08
CA ASN A 129 6.40 0.98 15.10
C ASN A 129 6.69 -0.49 14.74
N ASN A 130 7.32 -0.74 13.59
CA ASN A 130 7.63 -2.07 13.04
C ASN A 130 6.40 -2.96 12.81
N LYS A 131 5.23 -2.38 12.68
CA LYS A 131 4.00 -3.07 12.33
C LYS A 131 3.40 -2.47 11.06
N ILE A 132 2.75 -3.33 10.30
CA ILE A 132 1.94 -2.96 9.13
C ILE A 132 0.50 -3.27 9.48
N LEU A 133 -0.35 -2.26 9.35
CA LEU A 133 -1.78 -2.37 9.60
C LEU A 133 -2.53 -2.19 8.28
N LEU A 134 -3.45 -3.09 8.00
CA LEU A 134 -4.33 -2.99 6.84
C LEU A 134 -5.61 -3.81 7.04
N SER A 135 -6.65 -3.42 6.33
CA SER A 135 -7.87 -4.23 6.19
C SER A 135 -7.90 -4.91 4.83
N SER A 136 -8.42 -6.14 4.79
CA SER A 136 -8.85 -6.83 3.58
C SER A 136 -10.36 -6.68 3.38
N ASN A 137 -10.93 -7.52 2.51
CA ASN A 137 -12.38 -7.57 2.31
C ASN A 137 -13.14 -7.86 3.61
N GLU A 138 -12.62 -8.74 4.45
CA GLU A 138 -13.29 -9.27 5.64
C GLU A 138 -12.52 -9.06 6.94
N ASN A 139 -11.21 -8.91 6.86
CA ASN A 139 -10.35 -8.97 8.02
C ASN A 139 -9.48 -7.73 8.18
N PHE A 140 -9.20 -7.37 9.41
CA PHE A 140 -8.14 -6.46 9.77
C PHE A 140 -6.89 -7.24 10.19
N TYR A 141 -5.74 -6.86 9.66
CA TYR A 141 -4.45 -7.50 9.90
C TYR A 141 -3.48 -6.55 10.56
N VAL A 142 -2.71 -7.09 11.50
CA VAL A 142 -1.47 -6.46 11.99
C VAL A 142 -0.33 -7.44 11.74
N ILE A 143 0.69 -6.97 11.03
CA ILE A 143 1.77 -7.77 10.44
C ILE A 143 3.10 -7.22 10.93
N ASN A 144 4.05 -8.10 11.23
CA ASN A 144 5.41 -7.71 11.54
C ASN A 144 6.10 -7.22 10.26
N SER A 145 6.56 -5.96 10.25
CA SER A 145 7.18 -5.37 9.06
C SER A 145 8.51 -6.01 8.68
N LYS A 146 9.23 -6.63 9.62
CA LYS A 146 10.56 -7.19 9.37
C LYS A 146 10.54 -8.52 8.60
N ASN A 147 9.50 -9.33 8.81
CA ASN A 147 9.44 -10.69 8.26
C ASN A 147 8.10 -11.08 7.63
N GLY A 148 7.10 -10.19 7.62
CA GLY A 148 5.79 -10.45 7.04
C GLY A 148 4.88 -11.38 7.85
N SER A 149 5.27 -11.82 9.05
CA SER A 149 4.41 -12.68 9.86
C SER A 149 3.18 -11.92 10.37
N VAL A 150 2.01 -12.55 10.29
CA VAL A 150 0.78 -11.99 10.85
C VAL A 150 0.86 -12.11 12.37
N LEU A 151 0.90 -10.97 13.06
CA LEU A 151 0.91 -10.90 14.53
C LEU A 151 -0.47 -11.25 15.09
N TYR A 152 -1.49 -10.64 14.53
CA TYR A 152 -2.88 -11.00 14.79
C TYR A 152 -3.80 -10.55 13.66
N LYS A 153 -4.99 -11.15 13.64
CA LYS A 153 -6.05 -10.89 12.67
C LYS A 153 -7.39 -10.78 13.41
N LYS A 154 -8.25 -9.86 12.96
CA LYS A 154 -9.63 -9.69 13.45
C LYS A 154 -10.63 -9.91 12.33
N ASN A 155 -11.77 -10.54 12.64
CA ASN A 155 -12.82 -10.86 11.67
C ASN A 155 -13.77 -9.67 11.44
N PHE A 156 -13.22 -8.50 11.24
CA PHE A 156 -13.90 -7.31 10.75
C PHE A 156 -12.93 -6.50 9.88
N SER A 157 -13.43 -5.63 9.07
CA SER A 157 -12.65 -4.79 8.18
C SER A 157 -13.14 -3.36 8.18
N SER A 158 -12.31 -2.46 7.66
CA SER A 158 -12.59 -1.04 7.50
C SER A 158 -12.29 -0.61 6.07
N TYR A 159 -13.05 0.34 5.53
CA TYR A 159 -12.68 1.06 4.30
C TYR A 159 -11.68 2.18 4.58
N PHE A 160 -11.65 2.67 5.81
CA PHE A 160 -10.81 3.79 6.22
C PHE A 160 -9.50 3.32 6.82
N ASN A 161 -8.55 4.23 6.83
CA ASN A 161 -7.27 3.99 7.48
C ASN A 161 -7.45 3.91 9.00
N PRO A 162 -6.73 2.98 9.67
CA PRO A 162 -6.69 2.96 11.12
C PRO A 162 -6.07 4.26 11.65
N ILE A 163 -6.65 4.81 12.69
CA ILE A 163 -6.05 5.90 13.47
C ILE A 163 -5.28 5.26 14.61
N ILE A 164 -4.00 5.64 14.74
CA ILE A 164 -3.13 5.08 15.77
C ILE A 164 -2.73 6.21 16.72
N ASN A 165 -2.95 5.96 18.00
CA ASN A 165 -2.50 6.84 19.08
C ASN A 165 -1.84 5.99 20.17
N ASN A 166 -0.51 6.13 20.31
CA ASN A 166 0.30 5.33 21.21
C ASN A 166 0.08 3.82 21.00
N ASN A 167 -0.51 3.13 21.98
CA ASN A 167 -0.78 1.70 21.95
C ASN A 167 -2.21 1.36 21.50
N PHE A 168 -2.98 2.32 21.03
CA PHE A 168 -4.37 2.12 20.61
C PHE A 168 -4.53 2.29 19.12
N VAL A 169 -5.37 1.44 18.54
CA VAL A 169 -5.81 1.51 17.14
C VAL A 169 -7.31 1.71 17.13
N PHE A 170 -7.76 2.74 16.43
CA PHE A 170 -9.16 3.05 16.24
C PHE A 170 -9.56 2.77 14.81
N LEU A 171 -10.65 2.06 14.62
CA LEU A 171 -11.18 1.63 13.34
C LEU A 171 -12.68 1.91 13.25
N LEU A 172 -13.11 2.49 12.16
CA LEU A 172 -14.53 2.48 11.79
C LEU A 172 -14.75 1.28 10.87
N THR A 173 -15.46 0.27 11.37
CA THR A 173 -15.69 -0.98 10.62
C THR A 173 -16.70 -0.78 9.50
N LYS A 174 -16.74 -1.73 8.55
CA LYS A 174 -17.74 -1.75 7.47
C LYS A 174 -19.19 -1.83 7.99
N ASN A 175 -19.37 -2.30 9.21
CA ASN A 175 -20.68 -2.37 9.89
C ASN A 175 -20.97 -1.12 10.73
N ASN A 176 -20.25 -0.02 10.51
CA ASN A 176 -20.40 1.25 11.19
C ASN A 176 -20.13 1.22 12.72
N LEU A 177 -19.33 0.25 13.17
CA LEU A 177 -18.88 0.20 14.55
C LEU A 177 -17.55 0.91 14.70
N LEU A 178 -17.44 1.76 15.70
CA LEU A 178 -16.16 2.30 16.15
C LEU A 178 -15.52 1.30 17.11
N VAL A 179 -14.40 0.71 16.68
CA VAL A 179 -13.67 -0.28 17.46
C VAL A 179 -12.33 0.29 17.90
N ALA A 180 -12.03 0.17 19.18
CA ALA A 180 -10.70 0.45 19.74
C ALA A 180 -10.00 -0.85 20.11
N LEU A 181 -8.76 -1.01 19.65
CA LEU A 181 -7.90 -2.16 19.88
C LEU A 181 -6.62 -1.74 20.61
N ASN A 182 -6.10 -2.66 21.41
CA ASN A 182 -4.71 -2.59 21.82
C ASN A 182 -3.80 -3.00 20.64
N LEU A 183 -2.85 -2.14 20.26
CA LEU A 183 -1.94 -2.37 19.14
C LEU A 183 -1.01 -3.57 19.36
N ARG A 184 -0.72 -3.96 20.59
CA ARG A 184 0.24 -5.01 20.92
C ARG A 184 -0.31 -6.41 20.63
N ASP A 185 -1.53 -6.69 21.10
CA ASP A 185 -2.15 -8.03 21.10
C ASP A 185 -3.48 -8.08 20.37
N GLY A 186 -4.02 -6.92 19.98
CA GLY A 186 -5.29 -6.81 19.29
C GLY A 186 -6.50 -7.01 20.19
N GLU A 187 -6.36 -6.94 21.51
CA GLU A 187 -7.50 -6.99 22.43
C GLU A 187 -8.46 -5.84 22.12
N ILE A 188 -9.75 -6.14 22.01
CA ILE A 188 -10.80 -5.13 21.81
C ILE A 188 -11.06 -4.48 23.16
N ILE A 189 -10.82 -3.18 23.24
CA ILE A 189 -11.05 -2.38 24.45
C ILE A 189 -12.52 -1.99 24.54
N TYR A 190 -13.07 -1.54 23.42
CA TYR A 190 -14.51 -1.27 23.26
C TYR A 190 -14.93 -1.32 21.79
N SER A 191 -16.21 -1.50 21.59
CA SER A 191 -16.90 -1.39 20.29
C SER A 191 -18.22 -0.65 20.51
N LEU A 192 -18.42 0.42 19.75
CA LEU A 192 -19.60 1.31 19.82
C LEU A 192 -20.30 1.36 18.47
#